data_ed4887d16b95528304580c86a7eb2c11
#
_entry.id   ed4887d16b95528304580c86a7eb2c11
#
_cell.length_a   1.000
_cell.length_b   1.000
_cell.length_c   1.000
_cell.angle_alpha   90.00
_cell.angle_beta   90.00
_cell.angle_gamma   90.00
#
_symmetry.space_group_name_H-M   'P 1'
#
loop_
_entity.id
_entity.type
_entity.pdbx_description
1 polymer ?
#
loop_
_entity_poly.entity_id
_entity_poly.type
_entity_poly.pdbx_seq_one_letter_code
_entity_poly.pdbx_strand_id
1 'polypeptide(L)'
;MSSWIDEQIKAKHAKDPAPVKADAVNHPAHYQTYIDGLETIDIIYAVLGPERFEGYCRGNALKYLARADDKGNTIEDLEKAVKYISWEIEIRRKEEQND
;
A
#
# COMPACT_ATOMS: atom_id res chain seq x y z
N MET A 1 1.01 4.47 10.58
CA MET A 1 2.33 4.32 10.07
C MET A 1 2.64 5.35 9.01
N SER A 2 3.28 6.31 9.32
CA SER A 2 3.65 7.22 8.28
C SER A 2 5.15 7.18 8.15
N SER A 3 5.59 6.74 6.99
CA SER A 3 6.97 6.87 6.62
C SER A 3 7.08 8.12 5.75
N TRP A 4 8.30 8.60 5.57
CA TRP A 4 8.51 9.74 4.69
C TRP A 4 8.04 9.45 3.26
N ILE A 5 8.07 8.16 2.86
CA ILE A 5 7.58 7.76 1.55
C ILE A 5 6.06 7.93 1.46
N ASP A 6 5.33 7.55 2.50
CA ASP A 6 3.89 7.74 2.54
C ASP A 6 3.54 9.22 2.46
N GLU A 7 4.28 10.05 3.18
CA GLU A 7 4.04 11.48 3.15
C GLU A 7 4.33 12.08 1.77
N GLN A 8 5.37 11.61 1.11
CA GLN A 8 5.69 12.06 -0.24
C GLN A 8 4.55 11.73 -1.21
N ILE A 9 4.04 10.52 -1.13
CA ILE A 9 2.96 10.10 -2.00
C ILE A 9 1.69 10.89 -1.70
N LYS A 10 1.37 11.06 -0.43
CA LYS A 10 0.19 11.85 -0.04
C LYS A 10 0.31 13.29 -0.46
N ALA A 11 1.49 13.89 -0.32
CA ALA A 11 1.69 15.27 -0.71
C ALA A 11 1.47 15.47 -2.21
N LYS A 12 1.89 14.50 -3.00
CA LYS A 12 1.67 14.54 -4.44
C LYS A 12 0.17 14.53 -4.77
N HIS A 13 -0.56 13.64 -4.12
CA HIS A 13 -1.98 13.48 -4.41
C HIS A 13 -2.84 14.53 -3.75
N ALA A 14 -2.38 15.07 -2.64
CA ALA A 14 -3.13 16.10 -1.92
C ALA A 14 -3.27 17.40 -2.71
N LYS A 15 -2.40 17.60 -3.70
CA LYS A 15 -2.47 18.79 -4.55
C LYS A 15 -3.52 18.67 -5.64
N ASP A 16 -4.02 17.47 -5.85
CA ASP A 16 -5.00 17.23 -6.88
C ASP A 16 -6.36 17.74 -6.40
N PRO A 17 -6.98 18.66 -7.14
CA PRO A 17 -8.26 19.21 -6.75
C PRO A 17 -9.43 18.27 -6.99
N ALA A 18 -9.20 17.14 -7.59
CA ALA A 18 -10.28 16.20 -7.90
C ALA A 18 -10.27 15.05 -6.92
N PRO A 19 -10.80 15.24 -5.73
CA PRO A 19 -10.70 14.21 -4.69
C PRO A 19 -11.71 13.10 -4.84
N VAL A 20 -12.52 13.14 -5.87
CA VAL A 20 -13.63 12.22 -6.00
C VAL A 20 -13.19 10.79 -6.15
N LYS A 21 -12.08 10.58 -6.83
CA LYS A 21 -11.56 9.24 -7.01
C LYS A 21 -10.60 8.91 -5.90
N ALA A 22 -10.67 7.68 -5.44
CA ALA A 22 -9.70 7.21 -4.48
C ALA A 22 -8.30 7.32 -5.07
N ASP A 23 -7.35 7.60 -4.20
CA ASP A 23 -5.95 7.62 -4.53
C ASP A 23 -5.58 6.23 -5.04
N ALA A 24 -5.12 6.13 -6.27
CA ALA A 24 -4.85 4.84 -6.89
C ALA A 24 -3.71 4.08 -6.21
N VAL A 25 -2.88 4.77 -5.45
CA VAL A 25 -1.74 4.15 -4.78
C VAL A 25 -2.04 3.90 -3.30
N ASN A 26 -2.47 4.92 -2.59
CA ASN A 26 -2.70 4.80 -1.15
C ASN A 26 -4.05 4.20 -0.82
N HIS A 27 -5.06 4.52 -1.60
CA HIS A 27 -6.43 4.06 -1.37
C HIS A 27 -7.06 3.63 -2.68
N PRO A 28 -6.59 2.53 -3.27
CA PRO A 28 -7.20 2.05 -4.50
C PRO A 28 -8.68 1.78 -4.28
N ALA A 29 -9.50 2.20 -5.23
CA ALA A 29 -10.95 2.09 -5.08
C ALA A 29 -11.42 0.66 -4.80
N HIS A 30 -10.80 -0.30 -5.45
CA HIS A 30 -11.20 -1.70 -5.29
C HIS A 30 -10.73 -2.32 -3.97
N TYR A 31 -9.94 -1.58 -3.19
CA TYR A 31 -9.51 -2.03 -1.87
C TYR A 31 -10.31 -1.38 -0.75
N GLN A 32 -11.22 -0.49 -1.08
CA GLN A 32 -12.03 0.13 -0.04
C GLN A 32 -13.11 -0.83 0.44
N THR A 33 -13.40 -0.75 1.73
CA THR A 33 -14.42 -1.58 2.34
C THR A 33 -15.59 -0.72 2.74
N TYR A 34 -16.75 -1.35 2.93
CA TYR A 34 -17.95 -0.67 3.40
C TYR A 34 -18.02 -0.57 4.92
N ILE A 35 -17.03 -1.06 5.62
CA ILE A 35 -16.95 -0.94 7.08
C ILE A 35 -16.25 0.35 7.42
N ASP A 36 -16.93 1.22 8.16
CA ASP A 36 -16.39 2.52 8.53
C ASP A 36 -15.04 2.38 9.24
N GLY A 37 -14.08 3.18 8.78
CA GLY A 37 -12.78 3.24 9.42
C GLY A 37 -11.83 2.11 9.04
N LEU A 38 -12.28 1.18 8.23
CA LEU A 38 -11.43 0.07 7.81
C LEU A 38 -11.31 0.05 6.31
N GLU A 39 -10.12 -0.25 5.84
CA GLU A 39 -9.86 -0.49 4.44
C GLU A 39 -9.71 -1.98 4.22
N THR A 40 -9.84 -2.42 2.99
CA THR A 40 -9.67 -3.83 2.66
C THR A 40 -8.31 -4.36 3.13
N ILE A 41 -7.27 -3.53 3.05
CA ILE A 41 -5.94 -3.95 3.49
C ILE A 41 -5.91 -4.32 4.97
N ASP A 42 -6.69 -3.62 5.79
CA ASP A 42 -6.78 -3.94 7.21
C ASP A 42 -7.41 -5.30 7.43
N ILE A 43 -8.43 -5.60 6.63
CA ILE A 43 -9.10 -6.89 6.70
C ILE A 43 -8.16 -8.01 6.25
N ILE A 44 -7.41 -7.77 5.19
CA ILE A 44 -6.45 -8.75 4.69
C ILE A 44 -5.42 -9.06 5.78
N TYR A 45 -4.90 -8.03 6.43
CA TYR A 45 -3.95 -8.22 7.51
C TYR A 45 -4.57 -9.03 8.67
N ALA A 46 -5.79 -8.70 9.04
CA ALA A 46 -6.47 -9.37 10.14
C ALA A 46 -6.67 -10.86 9.85
N VAL A 47 -6.98 -11.18 8.60
CA VAL A 47 -7.23 -12.57 8.20
C VAL A 47 -5.93 -13.36 8.08
N LEU A 48 -4.91 -12.76 7.47
CA LEU A 48 -3.67 -13.47 7.20
C LEU A 48 -2.74 -13.57 8.40
N GLY A 49 -2.75 -12.57 9.26
CA GLY A 49 -1.78 -12.46 10.32
C GLY A 49 -0.47 -11.89 9.81
N PRO A 50 0.45 -11.54 10.74
CA PRO A 50 1.66 -10.81 10.37
C PRO A 50 2.54 -11.52 9.35
N GLU A 51 2.81 -12.81 9.59
CA GLU A 51 3.74 -13.53 8.75
C GLU A 51 3.25 -13.70 7.32
N ARG A 52 1.99 -14.10 7.17
CA ARG A 52 1.42 -14.28 5.84
C ARG A 52 1.23 -12.94 5.14
N PHE A 53 0.92 -11.90 5.90
CA PHE A 53 0.76 -10.58 5.34
C PHE A 53 2.09 -10.04 4.79
N GLU A 54 3.21 -10.35 5.45
CA GLU A 54 4.53 -9.98 4.94
C GLU A 54 4.75 -10.59 3.55
N GLY A 55 4.39 -11.87 3.40
CA GLY A 55 4.50 -12.52 2.10
C GLY A 55 3.58 -11.91 1.05
N TYR A 56 2.36 -11.58 1.46
CA TYR A 56 1.41 -10.92 0.58
C TYR A 56 1.98 -9.59 0.07
N CYS A 57 2.53 -8.79 0.96
CA CYS A 57 3.12 -7.50 0.59
C CYS A 57 4.32 -7.70 -0.34
N ARG A 58 5.20 -8.63 -0.02
CA ARG A 58 6.38 -8.89 -0.83
C ARG A 58 5.98 -9.35 -2.23
N GLY A 59 5.02 -10.26 -2.32
CA GLY A 59 4.56 -10.74 -3.61
C GLY A 59 3.95 -9.65 -4.47
N ASN A 60 3.15 -8.78 -3.86
CA ASN A 60 2.56 -7.67 -4.59
C ASN A 60 3.62 -6.65 -5.04
N ALA A 61 4.58 -6.35 -4.18
CA ALA A 61 5.66 -5.45 -4.55
C ALA A 61 6.42 -5.99 -5.76
N LEU A 62 6.76 -7.28 -5.74
CA LEU A 62 7.46 -7.90 -6.85
C LEU A 62 6.62 -7.86 -8.13
N LYS A 63 5.31 -8.10 -8.02
CA LYS A 63 4.42 -8.03 -9.16
C LYS A 63 4.45 -6.66 -9.81
N TYR A 64 4.35 -5.60 -9.02
CA TYR A 64 4.34 -4.25 -9.58
C TYR A 64 5.69 -3.85 -10.13
N LEU A 65 6.78 -4.27 -9.49
CA LEU A 65 8.11 -4.02 -10.03
C LEU A 65 8.30 -4.73 -11.38
N ALA A 66 7.82 -5.96 -11.49
CA ALA A 66 7.97 -6.74 -12.71
C ALA A 66 7.19 -6.13 -13.88
N ARG A 67 6.04 -5.53 -13.62
CA ARG A 67 5.18 -4.99 -14.67
C ARG A 67 5.39 -3.50 -14.94
N ALA A 68 6.25 -2.86 -14.18
CA ALA A 68 6.36 -1.40 -14.21
C ALA A 68 6.68 -0.85 -15.61
N ASP A 69 7.48 -1.55 -16.39
CA ASP A 69 7.90 -1.07 -17.69
C ASP A 69 7.01 -1.52 -18.83
N ASP A 70 5.99 -2.33 -18.55
CA ASP A 70 5.26 -3.00 -19.61
C ASP A 70 4.03 -2.26 -20.12
N LYS A 71 3.43 -1.40 -19.32
CA LYS A 71 2.10 -0.91 -19.63
C LYS A 71 1.95 0.61 -19.66
N GLY A 72 3.04 1.33 -19.65
CA GLY A 72 2.96 2.78 -19.71
C GLY A 72 2.55 3.44 -18.39
N ASN A 73 2.39 2.68 -17.33
CA ASN A 73 2.05 3.20 -16.00
C ASN A 73 3.21 3.02 -15.04
N THR A 74 4.42 3.24 -15.52
CA THR A 74 5.64 2.94 -14.77
C THR A 74 5.67 3.59 -13.40
N ILE A 75 5.40 4.89 -13.34
CA ILE A 75 5.47 5.61 -12.07
C ILE A 75 4.43 5.09 -11.10
N GLU A 76 3.20 4.89 -11.56
CA GLU A 76 2.14 4.37 -10.70
C GLU A 76 2.49 2.98 -10.16
N ASP A 77 3.00 2.11 -11.02
CA ASP A 77 3.37 0.76 -10.59
C ASP A 77 4.51 0.79 -9.58
N LEU A 78 5.49 1.66 -9.80
CA LEU A 78 6.59 1.81 -8.83
C LEU A 78 6.07 2.33 -7.48
N GLU A 79 5.13 3.27 -7.52
CA GLU A 79 4.54 3.78 -6.28
C GLU A 79 3.74 2.71 -5.55
N LYS A 80 3.04 1.86 -6.30
CA LYS A 80 2.33 0.73 -5.69
C LYS A 80 3.30 -0.23 -5.02
N ALA A 81 4.42 -0.52 -5.69
CA ALA A 81 5.45 -1.38 -5.10
C ALA A 81 5.97 -0.77 -3.81
N VAL A 82 6.25 0.53 -3.80
CA VAL A 82 6.70 1.22 -2.61
C VAL A 82 5.68 1.09 -1.49
N LYS A 83 4.40 1.21 -1.81
CA LYS A 83 3.35 1.13 -0.80
C LYS A 83 3.33 -0.25 -0.12
N TYR A 84 3.41 -1.31 -0.91
CA TYR A 84 3.44 -2.65 -0.35
C TYR A 84 4.69 -2.89 0.49
N ILE A 85 5.83 -2.37 0.04
CA ILE A 85 7.07 -2.48 0.81
C ILE A 85 6.93 -1.73 2.14
N SER A 86 6.31 -0.56 2.13
CA SER A 86 6.07 0.21 3.34
C SER A 86 5.27 -0.58 4.37
N TRP A 87 4.22 -1.25 3.91
CA TRP A 87 3.40 -2.05 4.81
C TRP A 87 4.18 -3.22 5.39
N GLU A 88 5.02 -3.86 4.59
CA GLU A 88 5.85 -4.96 5.09
C GLU A 88 6.81 -4.45 6.16
N ILE A 89 7.45 -3.33 5.89
CA ILE A 89 8.38 -2.72 6.86
C ILE A 89 7.67 -2.42 8.17
N GLU A 90 6.46 -1.89 8.08
CA GLU A 90 5.70 -1.55 9.28
C GLU A 90 5.41 -2.77 10.13
N ILE A 91 4.98 -3.84 9.49
CA ILE A 91 4.63 -5.06 10.21
C ILE A 91 5.87 -5.66 10.87
N ARG A 92 6.99 -5.68 10.15
CA ARG A 92 8.22 -6.22 10.72
C ARG A 92 8.72 -5.39 11.89
N ARG A 93 8.56 -4.06 11.83
CA ARG A 93 8.93 -3.21 12.95
C ARG A 93 8.07 -3.48 14.18
N LYS A 94 6.78 -3.72 13.98
CA LYS A 94 5.89 -4.07 15.09
C LYS A 94 6.30 -5.39 15.72
N GLU A 95 6.68 -6.36 14.92
CA GLU A 95 7.14 -7.64 15.43
C GLU A 95 8.41 -7.49 16.27
N GLU A 96 9.34 -6.66 15.82
CA GLU A 96 10.55 -6.41 16.58
C GLU A 96 10.27 -5.75 17.92
N GLN A 97 9.30 -4.85 17.95
CA GLN A 97 8.92 -4.15 19.17
C GLN A 97 8.25 -5.06 20.18
N ASN A 98 7.62 -6.12 19.72
CA ASN A 98 6.88 -7.03 20.59
C ASN A 98 7.73 -8.19 21.13
N ASP A 99 8.95 -8.26 20.74
CA ASP A 99 9.87 -9.29 21.26
C ASP A 99 10.47 -8.89 22.62
#